data_6ec25b0858311abffb6e44b90ff1f246
#
_entry.id   6ec25b0858311abffb6e44b90ff1f246
#
_cell.length_a   1.000
_cell.length_b   1.000
_cell.length_c   1.000
_cell.angle_alpha   90.00
_cell.angle_beta   90.00
_cell.angle_gamma   90.00
#
_symmetry.space_group_name_H-M   'P 1'
#
loop_
_entity.id
_entity.type
_entity.pdbx_description
1 polymer ?
#
loop_
_entity_poly.entity_id
_entity_poly.type
_entity_poly.pdbx_seq_one_letter_code
_entity_poly.pdbx_strand_id
1 'polypeptide(L)'
;MLHSSALRRLGAKTQVMNPDTDDFVRTRLTHSLEVAQVGREVGRMLGCDPDVVDTACLSHDLGHPPFGHNGERALNKIAAHMGGFEGNAQTLRLLTRLEPKVIAEHDVSAGLNLTRASLDATCKYPWTRTDAPRRADGTQTHKFGIYEDDLPVFEWFREGARDAGVESQRKCLEAQVMDLADDISYSVHDVEDAVFGGHVQLEQLREAKHRQAVFDMTRQWYLPAATAEQLDAALSRLETLNRWVPCMTGSRASLAQFKGLTSKLIGRFAWSLSLIHI
;
A
#
# COMPACT_ATOMS: atom_id res chain seq x y z
N MET A 1 16.60 -3.51 6.18
CA MET A 1 15.61 -2.48 5.88
C MET A 1 15.71 -1.26 6.80
N LEU A 2 15.50 -1.39 8.11
CA LEU A 2 15.36 -0.25 9.06
C LEU A 2 16.54 0.75 9.08
N HIS A 3 17.73 0.34 8.70
CA HIS A 3 18.91 1.21 8.60
C HIS A 3 19.09 1.90 7.25
N SER A 4 18.18 1.65 6.29
CA SER A 4 18.22 2.28 4.96
C SER A 4 17.95 3.78 5.04
N SER A 5 18.70 4.57 4.27
CA SER A 5 18.48 6.01 4.14
C SER A 5 17.18 6.29 3.41
N ALA A 6 16.80 5.43 2.45
CA ALA A 6 15.56 5.52 1.72
C ALA A 6 14.35 5.37 2.65
N LEU A 7 14.38 4.43 3.61
CA LEU A 7 13.31 4.27 4.60
C LEU A 7 13.21 5.52 5.50
N ARG A 8 14.34 6.01 6.04
CA ARG A 8 14.34 7.22 6.87
C ARG A 8 13.79 8.44 6.13
N ARG A 9 14.06 8.57 4.83
CA ARG A 9 13.53 9.65 3.99
C ARG A 9 12.00 9.69 3.98
N LEU A 10 11.31 8.57 4.18
CA LEU A 10 9.85 8.53 4.27
C LEU A 10 9.30 9.33 5.45
N GLY A 11 10.10 9.53 6.51
CA GLY A 11 9.73 10.39 7.64
C GLY A 11 9.56 11.87 7.29
N ALA A 12 10.16 12.33 6.17
CA ALA A 12 10.01 13.69 5.66
C ALA A 12 8.97 13.80 4.52
N LYS A 13 8.20 12.75 4.26
CA LYS A 13 7.17 12.74 3.22
C LYS A 13 5.78 12.62 3.84
N THR A 14 4.88 13.48 3.36
CA THR A 14 3.47 13.45 3.76
C THR A 14 2.78 12.17 3.28
N GLN A 15 1.87 11.63 4.08
CA GLN A 15 0.91 10.61 3.64
C GLN A 15 -0.35 11.30 3.10
N VAL A 16 -1.12 11.94 3.94
CA VAL A 16 -2.33 12.70 3.58
C VAL A 16 -2.19 14.15 4.01
N MET A 17 -1.87 14.40 5.28
CA MET A 17 -1.75 15.73 5.88
C MET A 17 -0.28 16.10 6.09
N ASN A 18 0.01 17.41 6.26
CA ASN A 18 1.37 17.85 6.54
C ASN A 18 1.81 17.38 7.95
N PRO A 19 2.91 16.63 8.08
CA PRO A 19 3.37 16.08 9.36
C PRO A 19 3.79 17.14 10.39
N ASP A 20 4.06 18.38 9.98
CA ASP A 20 4.48 19.44 10.87
C ASP A 20 3.31 20.08 11.65
N THR A 21 2.09 19.61 11.48
CA THR A 21 0.89 20.25 12.04
C THR A 21 0.44 19.65 13.38
N ASP A 22 0.64 18.36 13.60
CA ASP A 22 0.17 17.67 14.81
C ASP A 22 0.88 16.31 14.94
N ASP A 23 1.12 15.86 16.17
CA ASP A 23 1.73 14.55 16.49
C ASP A 23 0.86 13.34 16.04
N PHE A 24 -0.40 13.58 15.76
CA PHE A 24 -1.33 12.55 15.28
C PHE A 24 -1.14 12.24 13.79
N VAL A 25 -0.61 13.18 13.02
CA VAL A 25 -0.49 13.08 11.56
C VAL A 25 0.58 12.07 11.15
N ARG A 26 0.22 11.18 10.24
CA ARG A 26 1.12 10.16 9.72
C ARG A 26 2.06 10.71 8.65
N THR A 27 3.32 10.29 8.76
CA THR A 27 4.29 10.34 7.64
C THR A 27 4.19 9.05 6.83
N ARG A 28 4.79 9.00 5.64
CA ARG A 28 4.91 7.74 4.89
C ARG A 28 5.71 6.68 5.64
N LEU A 29 6.65 7.08 6.51
CA LEU A 29 7.40 6.16 7.35
C LEU A 29 6.49 5.48 8.38
N THR A 30 5.70 6.25 9.12
CA THR A 30 4.77 5.68 10.12
C THR A 30 3.71 4.82 9.46
N HIS A 31 3.17 5.23 8.30
CA HIS A 31 2.28 4.41 7.49
C HIS A 31 2.93 3.07 7.09
N SER A 32 4.14 3.08 6.54
CA SER A 32 4.84 1.85 6.15
C SER A 32 5.11 0.91 7.34
N LEU A 33 5.35 1.45 8.53
CA LEU A 33 5.49 0.64 9.75
C LEU A 33 4.16 0.00 10.16
N GLU A 34 3.06 0.71 10.05
CA GLU A 34 1.72 0.19 10.35
C GLU A 34 1.29 -0.86 9.31
N VAL A 35 1.55 -0.62 8.01
CA VAL A 35 1.35 -1.62 6.93
C VAL A 35 2.15 -2.89 7.18
N ALA A 36 3.40 -2.75 7.61
CA ALA A 36 4.26 -3.89 7.91
C ALA A 36 3.71 -4.74 9.07
N GLN A 37 3.16 -4.11 10.10
CA GLN A 37 2.52 -4.83 11.21
C GLN A 37 1.28 -5.59 10.73
N VAL A 38 0.41 -4.97 9.94
CA VAL A 38 -0.80 -5.61 9.38
C VAL A 38 -0.40 -6.76 8.45
N GLY A 39 0.50 -6.50 7.50
CA GLY A 39 0.96 -7.49 6.52
C GLY A 39 1.61 -8.70 7.18
N ARG A 40 2.45 -8.47 8.19
CA ARG A 40 3.09 -9.54 8.96
C ARG A 40 2.07 -10.49 9.61
N GLU A 41 1.02 -9.96 10.20
CA GLU A 41 -0.04 -10.78 10.83
C GLU A 41 -0.88 -11.52 9.77
N VAL A 42 -1.28 -10.84 8.70
CA VAL A 42 -2.00 -11.46 7.59
C VAL A 42 -1.14 -12.55 6.94
N GLY A 43 0.13 -12.27 6.66
CA GLY A 43 1.06 -13.23 6.08
C GLY A 43 1.21 -14.49 6.93
N ARG A 44 1.33 -14.33 8.26
CA ARG A 44 1.39 -15.46 9.21
C ARG A 44 0.13 -16.32 9.15
N MET A 45 -1.05 -15.71 9.07
CA MET A 45 -2.32 -16.45 8.96
C MET A 45 -2.43 -17.23 7.64
N LEU A 46 -1.83 -16.73 6.56
CA LEU A 46 -1.83 -17.36 5.24
C LEU A 46 -0.65 -18.34 5.03
N GLY A 47 0.21 -18.53 6.03
CA GLY A 47 1.36 -19.45 5.94
C GLY A 47 2.57 -18.88 5.20
N CYS A 48 2.61 -17.58 4.93
CA CYS A 48 3.80 -16.91 4.41
C CYS A 48 4.88 -16.77 5.49
N ASP A 49 6.13 -16.60 5.05
CA ASP A 49 7.19 -16.14 5.95
C ASP A 49 6.91 -14.69 6.37
N PRO A 50 6.62 -14.44 7.67
CA PRO A 50 6.25 -13.10 8.13
C PRO A 50 7.38 -12.07 8.00
N ASP A 51 8.65 -12.47 7.97
CA ASP A 51 9.80 -11.57 7.82
C ASP A 51 9.96 -11.13 6.36
N VAL A 52 9.59 -11.99 5.42
CA VAL A 52 9.53 -11.64 3.99
C VAL A 52 8.42 -10.64 3.74
N VAL A 53 7.21 -10.88 4.27
CA VAL A 53 6.08 -9.96 4.15
C VAL A 53 6.36 -8.62 4.82
N ASP A 54 6.93 -8.62 6.03
CA ASP A 54 7.35 -7.41 6.76
C ASP A 54 8.32 -6.56 5.91
N THR A 55 9.32 -7.21 5.31
CA THR A 55 10.29 -6.55 4.44
C THR A 55 9.61 -5.93 3.21
N ALA A 56 8.67 -6.63 2.59
CA ALA A 56 7.92 -6.12 1.45
C ALA A 56 7.09 -4.90 1.84
N CYS A 57 6.34 -4.98 2.95
CA CYS A 57 5.52 -3.90 3.46
C CYS A 57 6.33 -2.67 3.84
N LEU A 58 7.49 -2.82 4.50
CA LEU A 58 8.39 -1.71 4.79
C LEU A 58 8.96 -1.05 3.53
N SER A 59 8.98 -1.77 2.42
CA SER A 59 9.61 -1.33 1.17
C SER A 59 8.64 -0.67 0.19
N HIS A 60 7.33 -0.89 0.32
CA HIS A 60 6.35 -0.60 -0.74
C HIS A 60 6.40 0.85 -1.24
N ASP A 61 6.67 1.80 -0.35
CA ASP A 61 6.68 3.25 -0.64
C ASP A 61 8.08 3.89 -0.80
N LEU A 62 9.18 3.10 -0.75
CA LEU A 62 10.55 3.65 -0.79
C LEU A 62 10.82 4.52 -2.01
N GLY A 63 10.33 4.10 -3.17
CA GLY A 63 10.51 4.80 -4.44
C GLY A 63 9.54 5.96 -4.65
N HIS A 64 8.59 6.16 -3.75
CA HIS A 64 7.59 7.21 -3.92
C HIS A 64 8.25 8.61 -3.87
N PRO A 65 8.02 9.49 -4.84
CA PRO A 65 8.65 10.80 -4.89
C PRO A 65 7.97 11.80 -3.95
N PRO A 66 8.59 12.96 -3.69
CA PRO A 66 7.91 14.09 -3.07
C PRO A 66 6.65 14.50 -3.84
N PHE A 67 5.66 15.05 -3.15
CA PHE A 67 4.36 15.49 -3.71
C PHE A 67 3.47 14.35 -4.25
N GLY A 68 3.66 13.13 -3.78
CA GLY A 68 2.81 11.98 -4.07
C GLY A 68 2.67 11.70 -5.57
N HIS A 69 1.49 11.28 -5.99
CA HIS A 69 1.21 11.00 -7.40
C HIS A 69 1.33 12.21 -8.34
N ASN A 70 1.23 13.45 -7.83
CA ASN A 70 1.51 14.65 -8.63
C ASN A 70 2.99 14.73 -9.00
N GLY A 71 3.88 14.49 -8.03
CA GLY A 71 5.31 14.41 -8.25
C GLY A 71 5.69 13.25 -9.18
N GLU A 72 5.07 12.09 -9.00
CA GLU A 72 5.25 10.93 -9.88
C GLU A 72 4.89 11.25 -11.34
N ARG A 73 3.74 11.88 -11.58
CA ARG A 73 3.34 12.31 -12.92
C ARG A 73 4.30 13.32 -13.54
N ALA A 74 4.76 14.29 -12.75
CA ALA A 74 5.72 15.29 -13.21
C ALA A 74 7.06 14.66 -13.58
N LEU A 75 7.61 13.78 -12.73
CA LEU A 75 8.84 13.05 -12.99
C LEU A 75 8.71 12.14 -14.21
N ASN A 76 7.61 11.38 -14.33
CA ASN A 76 7.37 10.52 -15.48
C ASN A 76 7.34 11.30 -16.79
N LYS A 77 6.75 12.51 -16.80
CA LYS A 77 6.74 13.37 -17.98
C LYS A 77 8.14 13.87 -18.35
N ILE A 78 8.93 14.30 -17.36
CA ILE A 78 10.29 14.80 -17.60
C ILE A 78 11.21 13.65 -18.05
N ALA A 79 11.12 12.48 -17.41
CA ALA A 79 11.94 11.32 -17.69
C ALA A 79 11.45 10.47 -18.88
N ALA A 80 10.43 10.91 -19.64
CA ALA A 80 9.82 10.11 -20.71
C ALA A 80 10.83 9.62 -21.76
N HIS A 81 11.87 10.43 -22.05
CA HIS A 81 12.92 10.12 -23.03
C HIS A 81 13.93 9.05 -22.55
N MET A 82 13.92 8.70 -21.24
CA MET A 82 14.79 7.70 -20.62
C MET A 82 14.00 6.55 -19.97
N GLY A 83 12.80 6.25 -20.45
CA GLY A 83 11.97 5.16 -19.94
C GLY A 83 10.89 5.59 -18.92
N GLY A 84 10.85 6.85 -18.54
CA GLY A 84 9.86 7.39 -17.60
C GLY A 84 10.23 7.18 -16.14
N PHE A 85 9.28 7.47 -15.26
CA PHE A 85 9.41 7.28 -13.81
C PHE A 85 8.16 6.57 -13.26
N GLU A 86 8.38 5.59 -12.39
CA GLU A 86 7.34 4.90 -11.63
C GLU A 86 7.88 4.54 -10.23
N GLY A 87 7.08 4.80 -9.19
CA GLY A 87 7.51 4.64 -7.81
C GLY A 87 7.89 3.21 -7.44
N ASN A 88 7.16 2.20 -7.95
CA ASN A 88 7.47 0.80 -7.67
C ASN A 88 8.76 0.33 -8.36
N ALA A 89 9.01 0.76 -9.60
CA ALA A 89 10.28 0.49 -10.28
C ALA A 89 11.45 1.19 -9.56
N GLN A 90 11.22 2.40 -9.06
CA GLN A 90 12.21 3.10 -8.24
C GLN A 90 12.46 2.40 -6.89
N THR A 91 11.43 1.78 -6.29
CA THR A 91 11.60 0.93 -5.10
C THR A 91 12.57 -0.21 -5.38
N LEU A 92 12.35 -0.98 -6.44
CA LEU A 92 13.25 -2.08 -6.81
C LEU A 92 14.69 -1.58 -7.02
N ARG A 93 14.86 -0.48 -7.76
CA ARG A 93 16.17 0.13 -8.02
C ARG A 93 16.87 0.57 -6.73
N LEU A 94 16.14 1.13 -5.77
CA LEU A 94 16.69 1.49 -4.46
C LEU A 94 17.19 0.24 -3.72
N LEU A 95 16.39 -0.82 -3.69
CA LEU A 95 16.71 -2.05 -2.96
C LEU A 95 17.91 -2.81 -3.55
N THR A 96 18.07 -2.79 -4.87
CA THR A 96 19.04 -3.61 -5.59
C THR A 96 20.29 -2.87 -6.02
N ARG A 97 20.26 -1.53 -6.05
CA ARG A 97 21.36 -0.74 -6.64
C ARG A 97 21.73 0.50 -5.85
N LEU A 98 20.75 1.36 -5.48
CA LEU A 98 21.05 2.72 -5.01
C LEU A 98 21.33 2.82 -3.51
N GLU A 99 20.84 1.91 -2.69
CA GLU A 99 21.21 1.84 -1.26
C GLU A 99 22.59 1.17 -1.12
N PRO A 100 23.66 1.89 -0.76
CA PRO A 100 25.02 1.37 -0.83
C PRO A 100 25.41 0.56 0.42
N LYS A 101 24.66 -0.51 0.73
CA LYS A 101 24.96 -1.35 1.89
C LYS A 101 25.99 -2.42 1.60
N VAL A 102 25.91 -3.04 0.43
CA VAL A 102 26.83 -4.09 0.01
C VAL A 102 27.36 -3.77 -1.38
N ILE A 103 28.68 -3.74 -1.51
CA ILE A 103 29.37 -3.66 -2.78
C ILE A 103 29.95 -5.03 -3.08
N ALA A 104 29.53 -5.61 -4.20
CA ALA A 104 30.03 -6.87 -4.71
C ALA A 104 31.38 -6.68 -5.46
N GLU A 105 31.91 -7.73 -6.03
CA GLU A 105 33.11 -7.68 -6.85
C GLU A 105 32.98 -6.66 -8.00
N HIS A 106 34.10 -6.07 -8.40
CA HIS A 106 34.19 -5.07 -9.47
C HIS A 106 33.38 -3.78 -9.20
N ASP A 107 33.23 -3.38 -7.93
CA ASP A 107 32.54 -2.16 -7.49
C ASP A 107 31.07 -2.10 -7.89
N VAL A 108 30.44 -3.26 -8.06
CA VAL A 108 29.01 -3.36 -8.38
C VAL A 108 28.19 -3.32 -7.09
N SER A 109 27.24 -2.40 -6.98
CA SER A 109 26.32 -2.36 -5.83
C SER A 109 25.34 -3.52 -5.87
N ALA A 110 25.23 -4.24 -4.74
CA ALA A 110 24.16 -5.20 -4.48
C ALA A 110 23.00 -4.59 -3.65
N GLY A 111 22.97 -3.28 -3.54
CA GLY A 111 21.96 -2.55 -2.79
C GLY A 111 21.91 -2.97 -1.31
N LEU A 112 20.74 -3.29 -0.81
CA LEU A 112 20.53 -3.83 0.54
C LEU A 112 20.88 -5.32 0.66
N ASN A 113 21.21 -5.98 -0.43
CA ASN A 113 21.49 -7.42 -0.50
C ASN A 113 20.38 -8.27 0.13
N LEU A 114 19.15 -8.03 -0.30
CA LEU A 114 17.98 -8.80 0.13
C LEU A 114 17.95 -10.17 -0.54
N THR A 115 17.24 -11.11 0.08
CA THR A 115 17.00 -12.43 -0.51
C THR A 115 16.12 -12.33 -1.74
N ARG A 116 16.18 -13.35 -2.64
CA ARG A 116 15.29 -13.46 -3.80
C ARG A 116 13.81 -13.38 -3.39
N ALA A 117 13.42 -14.09 -2.33
CA ALA A 117 12.05 -14.07 -1.80
C ALA A 117 11.62 -12.65 -1.37
N SER A 118 12.48 -11.93 -0.65
CA SER A 118 12.17 -10.57 -0.23
C SER A 118 12.06 -9.61 -1.42
N LEU A 119 12.90 -9.74 -2.45
CA LEU A 119 12.82 -8.91 -3.65
C LEU A 119 11.55 -9.20 -4.45
N ASP A 120 11.18 -10.48 -4.62
CA ASP A 120 9.94 -10.85 -5.30
C ASP A 120 8.70 -10.34 -4.55
N ALA A 121 8.71 -10.44 -3.22
CA ALA A 121 7.64 -9.93 -2.37
C ALA A 121 7.45 -8.41 -2.45
N THR A 122 8.51 -7.63 -2.79
CA THR A 122 8.40 -6.18 -3.00
C THR A 122 7.84 -5.81 -4.38
N CYS A 123 7.73 -6.77 -5.29
CA CYS A 123 7.42 -6.51 -6.69
C CYS A 123 5.90 -6.49 -6.94
N LYS A 124 5.27 -5.33 -6.67
CA LYS A 124 3.82 -5.10 -6.90
C LYS A 124 3.43 -5.24 -8.37
N TYR A 125 4.33 -4.88 -9.31
CA TYR A 125 4.11 -4.92 -10.75
C TYR A 125 5.28 -5.63 -11.43
N PRO A 126 5.25 -6.98 -11.54
CA PRO A 126 6.36 -7.78 -12.06
C PRO A 126 6.46 -7.72 -13.60
N TRP A 127 6.60 -6.52 -14.14
CA TRP A 127 6.77 -6.23 -15.57
C TRP A 127 7.46 -4.89 -15.78
N THR A 128 8.07 -4.75 -16.97
CA THR A 128 8.60 -3.48 -17.45
C THR A 128 7.49 -2.59 -17.99
N ARG A 129 7.83 -1.36 -18.34
CA ARG A 129 6.88 -0.45 -18.98
C ARG A 129 6.38 -0.98 -20.32
N THR A 130 7.25 -1.63 -21.09
CA THR A 130 6.92 -2.20 -22.42
C THR A 130 6.02 -3.43 -22.32
N ASP A 131 6.24 -4.25 -21.29
CA ASP A 131 5.49 -5.49 -21.06
C ASP A 131 4.23 -5.30 -20.20
N ALA A 132 3.94 -4.06 -19.82
CA ALA A 132 2.81 -3.76 -18.94
C ALA A 132 1.47 -4.26 -19.56
N PRO A 133 0.63 -4.96 -18.79
CA PRO A 133 -0.60 -5.54 -19.30
C PRO A 133 -1.60 -4.48 -19.74
N ARG A 134 -2.48 -4.86 -20.66
CA ARG A 134 -3.61 -4.03 -21.06
C ARG A 134 -4.78 -4.20 -20.10
N ARG A 135 -5.45 -3.10 -19.81
CA ARG A 135 -6.71 -3.07 -19.05
C ARG A 135 -7.86 -3.61 -19.89
N ALA A 136 -9.01 -3.85 -19.26
CA ALA A 136 -10.21 -4.31 -19.94
C ALA A 136 -10.72 -3.33 -21.04
N ASP A 137 -10.43 -2.02 -20.91
CA ASP A 137 -10.73 -0.99 -21.90
C ASP A 137 -9.71 -0.92 -23.07
N GLY A 138 -8.73 -1.83 -23.09
CA GLY A 138 -7.67 -1.91 -24.12
C GLY A 138 -6.50 -0.94 -23.87
N THR A 139 -6.58 -0.04 -22.89
CA THR A 139 -5.46 0.86 -22.56
C THR A 139 -4.36 0.11 -21.82
N GLN A 140 -3.10 0.45 -22.08
CA GLN A 140 -1.98 -0.11 -21.32
C GLN A 140 -1.92 0.55 -19.93
N THR A 141 -1.65 -0.23 -18.88
CA THR A 141 -1.40 0.34 -17.57
C THR A 141 -0.11 1.16 -17.57
N HIS A 142 -0.12 2.28 -16.85
CA HIS A 142 1.08 3.09 -16.67
C HIS A 142 1.96 2.61 -15.51
N LYS A 143 1.46 1.64 -14.73
CA LYS A 143 2.18 1.06 -13.59
C LYS A 143 3.10 -0.06 -14.05
N PHE A 144 4.35 -0.02 -13.59
CA PHE A 144 5.36 -1.04 -13.81
C PHE A 144 6.32 -1.09 -12.62
N GLY A 145 6.95 -2.23 -12.37
CA GLY A 145 7.82 -2.41 -11.21
C GLY A 145 9.31 -2.57 -11.57
N ILE A 146 9.65 -2.53 -12.85
CA ILE A 146 11.01 -2.84 -13.31
C ILE A 146 11.40 -1.87 -14.41
N TYR A 147 12.52 -1.15 -14.24
CA TYR A 147 13.16 -0.45 -15.35
C TYR A 147 13.90 -1.44 -16.24
N GLU A 148 14.04 -1.13 -17.53
CA GLU A 148 14.69 -2.02 -18.51
C GLU A 148 16.13 -2.40 -18.10
N ASP A 149 16.88 -1.49 -17.51
CA ASP A 149 18.24 -1.74 -17.05
C ASP A 149 18.33 -2.47 -15.68
N ASP A 150 17.20 -2.77 -15.05
CA ASP A 150 17.08 -3.61 -13.84
C ASP A 150 16.54 -5.02 -14.16
N LEU A 151 16.25 -5.33 -15.44
CA LEU A 151 15.82 -6.65 -15.89
C LEU A 151 16.73 -7.79 -15.42
N PRO A 152 18.07 -7.71 -15.51
CA PRO A 152 18.92 -8.83 -15.10
C PRO A 152 18.73 -9.24 -13.64
N VAL A 153 18.52 -8.29 -12.74
CA VAL A 153 18.26 -8.61 -11.33
C VAL A 153 16.85 -9.16 -11.13
N PHE A 154 15.87 -8.68 -11.89
CA PHE A 154 14.52 -9.23 -11.89
C PHE A 154 14.51 -10.69 -12.35
N GLU A 155 15.14 -11.00 -13.45
CA GLU A 155 15.27 -12.36 -13.98
C GLU A 155 15.95 -13.30 -12.97
N TRP A 156 17.00 -12.81 -12.31
CA TRP A 156 17.71 -13.56 -11.29
C TRP A 156 16.83 -13.93 -10.10
N PHE A 157 16.08 -12.99 -9.53
CA PHE A 157 15.27 -13.35 -8.37
C PHE A 157 13.99 -14.12 -8.73
N ARG A 158 13.54 -14.06 -9.99
CA ARG A 158 12.38 -14.80 -10.53
C ARG A 158 12.74 -16.15 -11.13
N GLU A 159 14.00 -16.51 -11.22
CA GLU A 159 14.46 -17.76 -11.85
C GLU A 159 13.73 -18.99 -11.28
N GLY A 160 13.68 -19.18 -9.97
CA GLY A 160 13.00 -20.33 -9.36
C GLY A 160 11.48 -20.37 -9.60
N ALA A 161 10.82 -19.22 -9.68
CA ALA A 161 9.39 -19.16 -10.00
C ALA A 161 9.14 -19.55 -11.47
N ARG A 162 9.99 -19.08 -12.38
CA ARG A 162 9.96 -19.44 -13.80
C ARG A 162 10.21 -20.94 -14.03
N ASP A 163 11.20 -21.51 -13.34
CA ASP A 163 11.51 -22.92 -13.41
C ASP A 163 10.35 -23.81 -12.90
N ALA A 164 9.57 -23.29 -11.94
CA ALA A 164 8.34 -23.89 -11.46
C ALA A 164 7.12 -23.66 -12.38
N GLY A 165 7.30 -23.02 -13.54
CA GLY A 165 6.23 -22.76 -14.52
C GLY A 165 5.28 -21.63 -14.14
N VAL A 166 5.67 -20.75 -13.21
CA VAL A 166 4.88 -19.56 -12.85
C VAL A 166 5.02 -18.51 -13.94
N GLU A 167 3.89 -17.95 -14.37
CA GLU A 167 3.87 -16.86 -15.34
C GLU A 167 4.69 -15.66 -14.83
N SER A 168 5.48 -15.04 -15.70
CA SER A 168 6.40 -13.96 -15.34
C SER A 168 5.71 -12.75 -14.71
N GLN A 169 4.49 -12.46 -15.12
CA GLN A 169 3.69 -11.32 -14.63
C GLN A 169 2.84 -11.65 -13.39
N ARG A 170 2.88 -12.88 -12.88
CA ARG A 170 2.12 -13.25 -11.69
C ARG A 170 2.86 -12.83 -10.43
N LYS A 171 2.18 -12.10 -9.55
CA LYS A 171 2.70 -11.74 -8.20
C LYS A 171 2.84 -12.99 -7.33
N CYS A 172 3.90 -13.07 -6.52
CA CYS A 172 3.94 -14.06 -5.44
C CYS A 172 2.88 -13.77 -4.36
N LEU A 173 2.63 -14.71 -3.47
CA LEU A 173 1.61 -14.57 -2.43
C LEU A 173 1.96 -13.42 -1.47
N GLU A 174 3.23 -13.32 -1.08
CA GLU A 174 3.72 -12.27 -0.19
C GLU A 174 3.54 -10.86 -0.78
N ALA A 175 3.72 -10.69 -2.10
CA ALA A 175 3.45 -9.42 -2.77
C ALA A 175 1.95 -9.08 -2.80
N GLN A 176 1.08 -10.08 -2.89
CA GLN A 176 -0.37 -9.90 -2.79
C GLN A 176 -0.78 -9.51 -1.37
N VAL A 177 -0.16 -10.14 -0.35
CA VAL A 177 -0.38 -9.81 1.07
C VAL A 177 0.08 -8.38 1.36
N MET A 178 1.24 -7.97 0.86
CA MET A 178 1.74 -6.60 0.99
C MET A 178 0.77 -5.59 0.39
N ASP A 179 0.32 -5.82 -0.85
CA ASP A 179 -0.62 -4.97 -1.58
C ASP A 179 -1.95 -4.82 -0.81
N LEU A 180 -2.48 -5.93 -0.29
CA LEU A 180 -3.70 -5.93 0.50
C LEU A 180 -3.53 -5.25 1.88
N ALA A 181 -2.39 -5.44 2.53
CA ALA A 181 -2.10 -4.79 3.81
C ALA A 181 -2.00 -3.27 3.65
N ASP A 182 -1.42 -2.80 2.55
CA ASP A 182 -1.41 -1.39 2.16
C ASP A 182 -2.85 -0.89 1.94
N ASP A 183 -3.66 -1.59 1.14
CA ASP A 183 -5.06 -1.24 0.85
C ASP A 183 -5.93 -1.16 2.13
N ILE A 184 -5.78 -2.10 3.06
CA ILE A 184 -6.48 -2.09 4.35
C ILE A 184 -6.03 -0.88 5.17
N SER A 185 -4.73 -0.69 5.29
CA SER A 185 -4.15 0.35 6.15
C SER A 185 -4.51 1.73 5.63
N TYR A 186 -4.27 2.03 4.34
CA TYR A 186 -4.57 3.36 3.82
C TYR A 186 -6.07 3.67 3.88
N SER A 187 -6.95 2.70 3.58
CA SER A 187 -8.40 2.94 3.62
C SER A 187 -8.89 3.30 5.01
N VAL A 188 -8.37 2.65 6.05
CA VAL A 188 -8.73 2.95 7.44
C VAL A 188 -8.09 4.26 7.91
N HIS A 189 -6.81 4.48 7.56
CA HIS A 189 -6.07 5.68 7.95
C HIS A 189 -6.60 6.94 7.26
N ASP A 190 -7.00 6.87 6.00
CA ASP A 190 -7.60 8.01 5.29
C ASP A 190 -8.91 8.45 5.95
N VAL A 191 -9.74 7.51 6.40
CA VAL A 191 -10.94 7.82 7.18
C VAL A 191 -10.57 8.44 8.52
N GLU A 192 -9.57 7.89 9.22
CA GLU A 192 -9.08 8.43 10.49
C GLU A 192 -8.58 9.87 10.31
N ASP A 193 -7.71 10.11 9.34
CA ASP A 193 -7.14 11.43 9.08
C ASP A 193 -8.21 12.44 8.63
N ALA A 194 -9.17 12.01 7.81
CA ALA A 194 -10.26 12.87 7.35
C ALA A 194 -11.21 13.27 8.49
N VAL A 195 -11.50 12.36 9.42
CA VAL A 195 -12.33 12.66 10.60
C VAL A 195 -11.56 13.52 11.60
N PHE A 196 -10.28 13.20 11.85
CA PHE A 196 -9.43 14.00 12.75
C PHE A 196 -9.24 15.43 12.24
N GLY A 197 -8.99 15.59 10.94
CA GLY A 197 -8.86 16.89 10.27
C GLY A 197 -10.18 17.65 10.12
N GLY A 198 -11.32 17.08 10.54
CA GLY A 198 -12.64 17.73 10.43
C GLY A 198 -13.21 17.78 9.01
N HIS A 199 -12.58 17.08 8.05
CA HIS A 199 -13.05 16.99 6.66
C HIS A 199 -14.26 16.08 6.49
N VAL A 200 -14.39 15.08 7.36
CA VAL A 200 -15.49 14.12 7.38
C VAL A 200 -16.12 14.05 8.75
N GLN A 201 -17.43 14.13 8.80
CA GLN A 201 -18.24 13.93 10.00
C GLN A 201 -19.08 12.66 9.79
N LEU A 202 -18.69 11.56 10.42
CA LEU A 202 -19.36 10.26 10.26
C LEU A 202 -20.84 10.31 10.67
N GLU A 203 -21.20 11.26 11.53
CA GLU A 203 -22.57 11.52 11.95
C GLU A 203 -23.50 11.89 10.78
N GLN A 204 -22.97 12.55 9.76
CA GLN A 204 -23.71 12.91 8.54
C GLN A 204 -24.22 11.69 7.76
N LEU A 205 -23.62 10.50 7.94
CA LEU A 205 -24.09 9.26 7.31
C LEU A 205 -25.47 8.82 7.82
N ARG A 206 -25.96 9.38 8.93
CA ARG A 206 -27.34 9.20 9.40
C ARG A 206 -28.36 9.91 8.52
N GLU A 207 -27.94 10.95 7.80
CA GLU A 207 -28.78 11.66 6.86
C GLU A 207 -28.85 10.89 5.53
N ALA A 208 -30.07 10.65 5.06
CA ALA A 208 -30.31 9.87 3.84
C ALA A 208 -29.55 10.43 2.61
N LYS A 209 -29.48 11.76 2.49
CA LYS A 209 -28.79 12.44 1.39
C LYS A 209 -27.30 12.10 1.34
N HIS A 210 -26.59 12.21 2.47
CA HIS A 210 -25.16 11.95 2.54
C HIS A 210 -24.86 10.46 2.38
N ARG A 211 -25.67 9.61 2.99
CA ARG A 211 -25.59 8.16 2.84
C ARG A 211 -25.77 7.74 1.38
N GLN A 212 -26.76 8.28 0.68
CA GLN A 212 -26.98 7.98 -0.73
C GLN A 212 -25.80 8.43 -1.60
N ALA A 213 -25.22 9.59 -1.35
CA ALA A 213 -24.04 10.08 -2.08
C ALA A 213 -22.84 9.12 -1.93
N VAL A 214 -22.60 8.60 -0.71
CA VAL A 214 -21.55 7.59 -0.48
C VAL A 214 -21.85 6.30 -1.20
N PHE A 215 -23.12 5.83 -1.19
CA PHE A 215 -23.53 4.61 -1.89
C PHE A 215 -23.37 4.73 -3.41
N ASP A 216 -23.73 5.88 -3.97
CA ASP A 216 -23.58 6.14 -5.42
C ASP A 216 -22.10 6.16 -5.82
N MET A 217 -21.24 6.81 -5.02
CA MET A 217 -19.80 6.81 -5.24
C MET A 217 -19.20 5.40 -5.10
N THR A 218 -19.64 4.63 -4.10
CA THR A 218 -19.21 3.24 -3.90
C THR A 218 -19.56 2.38 -5.11
N ARG A 219 -20.76 2.51 -5.66
CA ARG A 219 -21.16 1.79 -6.88
C ARG A 219 -20.37 2.26 -8.10
N GLN A 220 -20.20 3.55 -8.24
CA GLN A 220 -19.47 4.11 -9.39
C GLN A 220 -18.03 3.64 -9.47
N TRP A 221 -17.34 3.55 -8.34
CA TRP A 221 -15.88 3.36 -8.33
C TRP A 221 -15.42 1.97 -7.91
N TYR A 222 -16.19 1.26 -7.07
CA TYR A 222 -15.72 0.03 -6.41
C TYR A 222 -16.63 -1.18 -6.62
N LEU A 223 -17.93 -1.02 -6.44
CA LEU A 223 -18.90 -2.13 -6.40
C LEU A 223 -20.11 -1.83 -7.30
N PRO A 224 -19.98 -1.82 -8.64
CA PRO A 224 -21.06 -1.44 -9.54
C PRO A 224 -22.31 -2.34 -9.46
N ALA A 225 -22.14 -3.57 -9.01
CA ALA A 225 -23.25 -4.53 -8.85
C ALA A 225 -23.92 -4.51 -7.47
N ALA A 226 -23.40 -3.70 -6.50
CA ALA A 226 -23.96 -3.68 -5.15
C ALA A 226 -25.34 -2.98 -5.14
N THR A 227 -26.31 -3.59 -4.45
CA THR A 227 -27.63 -2.97 -4.23
C THR A 227 -27.59 -1.96 -3.07
N ALA A 228 -28.57 -1.05 -3.03
CA ALA A 228 -28.69 -0.10 -1.92
C ALA A 228 -28.87 -0.81 -0.58
N GLU A 229 -29.63 -1.90 -0.54
CA GLU A 229 -29.89 -2.72 0.66
C GLU A 229 -28.58 -3.39 1.16
N GLN A 230 -27.72 -3.87 0.25
CA GLN A 230 -26.44 -4.44 0.60
C GLN A 230 -25.51 -3.40 1.22
N LEU A 231 -25.47 -2.20 0.68
CA LEU A 231 -24.66 -1.09 1.18
C LEU A 231 -25.19 -0.58 2.52
N ASP A 232 -26.50 -0.47 2.69
CA ASP A 232 -27.13 -0.08 3.95
C ASP A 232 -26.88 -1.11 5.07
N ALA A 233 -27.00 -2.39 4.74
CA ALA A 233 -26.64 -3.47 5.66
C ALA A 233 -25.14 -3.47 6.01
N ALA A 234 -24.25 -3.11 5.08
CA ALA A 234 -22.83 -2.96 5.37
C ALA A 234 -22.56 -1.78 6.32
N LEU A 235 -23.17 -0.62 6.07
CA LEU A 235 -23.07 0.54 6.94
C LEU A 235 -23.61 0.23 8.34
N SER A 236 -24.77 -0.41 8.44
CA SER A 236 -25.35 -0.83 9.73
C SER A 236 -24.40 -1.73 10.51
N ARG A 237 -23.69 -2.67 9.85
CA ARG A 237 -22.65 -3.48 10.51
C ARG A 237 -21.48 -2.65 11.01
N LEU A 238 -21.08 -1.59 10.31
CA LEU A 238 -20.03 -0.68 10.77
C LEU A 238 -20.50 0.14 11.98
N GLU A 239 -21.73 0.65 11.98
CA GLU A 239 -22.30 1.41 13.09
C GLU A 239 -22.47 0.58 14.38
N THR A 240 -22.65 -0.74 14.26
CA THR A 240 -22.68 -1.66 15.43
C THR A 240 -21.33 -1.87 16.09
N LEU A 241 -20.23 -1.41 15.48
CA LEU A 241 -18.94 -1.40 16.15
C LEU A 241 -19.02 -0.46 17.36
N ASN A 242 -18.85 -0.98 18.56
CA ASN A 242 -19.00 -0.26 19.86
C ASN A 242 -18.11 0.99 20.01
N ARG A 243 -17.39 1.39 18.98
CA ARG A 243 -16.46 2.52 18.95
C ARG A 243 -16.66 3.40 17.73
N TRP A 244 -17.82 3.30 17.08
CA TRP A 244 -18.18 4.25 16.04
C TRP A 244 -18.20 5.66 16.63
N VAL A 245 -17.29 6.52 16.16
CA VAL A 245 -17.11 7.87 16.71
C VAL A 245 -17.78 8.86 15.77
N PRO A 246 -18.86 9.49 16.19
CA PRO A 246 -19.61 10.42 15.32
C PRO A 246 -18.80 11.68 14.98
N CYS A 247 -18.03 12.20 15.93
CA CYS A 247 -17.18 13.38 15.73
C CYS A 247 -15.98 13.39 16.69
N MET A 248 -14.93 14.09 16.29
CA MET A 248 -13.76 14.35 17.15
C MET A 248 -13.99 15.59 17.99
N THR A 249 -13.90 15.43 19.31
CA THR A 249 -14.03 16.55 20.27
C THR A 249 -12.70 17.03 20.84
N GLY A 250 -11.56 16.40 20.42
CA GLY A 250 -10.24 16.67 21.00
C GLY A 250 -10.04 16.14 22.43
N SER A 251 -11.06 15.52 23.04
CA SER A 251 -10.94 14.95 24.38
C SER A 251 -10.16 13.62 24.35
N ARG A 252 -9.50 13.29 25.47
CA ARG A 252 -8.82 11.98 25.64
C ARG A 252 -9.76 10.81 25.38
N ALA A 253 -11.03 10.93 25.73
CA ALA A 253 -12.03 9.90 25.50
C ALA A 253 -12.32 9.72 24.02
N SER A 254 -12.48 10.80 23.25
CA SER A 254 -12.72 10.72 21.80
C SER A 254 -11.50 10.17 21.06
N LEU A 255 -10.28 10.55 21.44
CA LEU A 255 -9.05 9.99 20.89
C LEU A 255 -8.92 8.48 21.14
N ALA A 256 -9.21 8.04 22.39
CA ALA A 256 -9.15 6.60 22.73
C ALA A 256 -10.22 5.80 21.97
N GLN A 257 -11.43 6.33 21.83
CA GLN A 257 -12.49 5.70 21.03
C GLN A 257 -12.07 5.57 19.57
N PHE A 258 -11.47 6.62 19.01
CA PHE A 258 -11.05 6.69 17.61
C PHE A 258 -9.95 5.69 17.29
N LYS A 259 -8.88 5.64 18.12
CA LYS A 259 -7.84 4.60 17.99
C LYS A 259 -8.41 3.17 18.12
N GLY A 260 -9.41 2.99 18.99
CA GLY A 260 -10.11 1.72 19.10
C GLY A 260 -10.96 1.37 17.87
N LEU A 261 -11.51 2.37 17.15
CA LEU A 261 -12.21 2.17 15.89
C LEU A 261 -11.24 1.70 14.80
N THR A 262 -10.12 2.40 14.64
CA THR A 262 -9.04 2.06 13.70
C THR A 262 -8.59 0.60 13.87
N SER A 263 -8.25 0.21 15.12
CA SER A 263 -7.82 -1.16 15.42
C SER A 263 -8.89 -2.20 15.09
N LYS A 264 -10.17 -1.90 15.34
CA LYS A 264 -11.27 -2.82 15.02
C LYS A 264 -11.54 -2.96 13.53
N LEU A 265 -11.42 -1.87 12.76
CA LEU A 265 -11.59 -1.90 11.31
C LEU A 265 -10.48 -2.71 10.65
N ILE A 266 -9.21 -2.44 11.00
CA ILE A 266 -8.06 -3.21 10.52
C ILE A 266 -8.23 -4.69 10.85
N GLY A 267 -8.51 -5.01 12.13
CA GLY A 267 -8.74 -6.38 12.57
C GLY A 267 -9.86 -7.06 11.81
N ARG A 268 -10.98 -6.39 11.54
CA ARG A 268 -12.11 -6.95 10.79
C ARG A 268 -11.74 -7.29 9.35
N PHE A 269 -11.01 -6.41 8.66
CA PHE A 269 -10.57 -6.66 7.29
C PHE A 269 -9.56 -7.81 7.23
N ALA A 270 -8.59 -7.84 8.13
CA ALA A 270 -7.61 -8.93 8.21
C ALA A 270 -8.28 -10.29 8.52
N TRP A 271 -9.23 -10.34 9.48
CA TRP A 271 -9.96 -11.58 9.82
C TRP A 271 -10.88 -12.09 8.71
N SER A 272 -11.41 -11.20 7.86
CA SER A 272 -12.26 -11.60 6.74
C SER A 272 -11.53 -12.52 5.75
N LEU A 273 -10.21 -12.41 5.65
CA LEU A 273 -9.37 -13.28 4.83
C LEU A 273 -9.21 -14.68 5.43
N SER A 274 -9.10 -14.77 6.75
CA SER A 274 -8.97 -16.06 7.45
C SER A 274 -10.21 -16.95 7.27
N LEU A 275 -11.40 -16.35 7.14
CA LEU A 275 -12.66 -17.08 6.96
C LEU A 275 -12.90 -17.59 5.54
N ILE A 276 -12.14 -17.10 4.55
CA ILE A 276 -12.25 -17.55 3.15
C ILE A 276 -11.41 -18.81 2.90
N HIS A 277 -10.50 -19.15 3.80
CA HIS A 277 -9.56 -20.27 3.68
C HIS A 277 -9.84 -21.43 4.65
N ILE A 278 -10.97 -21.37 5.40
CA ILE A 278 -11.50 -22.48 6.19
C ILE A 278 -12.74 -23.04 5.47
#